data_207b63c0c12109cc5f2ed7eb070f8e47
#
_entry.id   207b63c0c12109cc5f2ed7eb070f8e47
#
_cell.length_a   1.000
_cell.length_b   1.000
_cell.length_c   1.000
_cell.angle_alpha   90.00
_cell.angle_beta   90.00
_cell.angle_gamma   90.00
#
_symmetry.space_group_name_H-M   'P 1'
#
loop_
_entity.id
_entity.type
_entity.pdbx_description
1 polymer ?
#
loop_
_entity_poly.entity_id
_entity_poly.type
_entity_poly.pdbx_seq_one_letter_code
_entity_poly.pdbx_strand_id
1 'polypeptide(L)'
;MAEALATEKVVRIGGATASFSDTALSVPQLLAQGELDYLIFDYLAEGSMGIFGRMQSADPAGGYGTDFLTVHVGPYLSEIASQGIKVVANA
;
A
#
# COMPACT_ATOMS: atom_id res chain seq x y z
N MET A 1 -15.27 15.43 26.74
CA MET A 1 -14.35 15.39 25.58
C MET A 1 -13.32 14.31 25.69
N ALA A 2 -12.51 14.30 26.74
CA ALA A 2 -11.50 13.26 26.96
C ALA A 2 -12.11 11.86 27.10
N GLU A 3 -13.24 11.75 27.77
CA GLU A 3 -13.94 10.48 27.95
C GLU A 3 -14.48 9.94 26.62
N ALA A 4 -15.03 10.80 25.76
CA ALA A 4 -15.50 10.42 24.45
C ALA A 4 -14.34 9.93 23.59
N LEU A 5 -13.20 10.62 23.61
CA LEU A 5 -12.00 10.23 22.88
C LEU A 5 -11.44 8.90 23.38
N ALA A 6 -11.50 8.64 24.70
CA ALA A 6 -11.04 7.37 25.25
C ALA A 6 -11.89 6.18 24.84
N THR A 7 -13.17 6.40 24.52
CA THR A 7 -14.08 5.35 24.05
C THR A 7 -14.19 5.26 22.54
N GLU A 8 -13.77 6.29 21.84
CA GLU A 8 -13.79 6.30 20.38
C GLU A 8 -12.66 5.42 19.82
N LYS A 9 -13.02 4.66 18.80
CA LYS A 9 -12.05 3.86 18.08
C LYS A 9 -11.34 4.72 17.06
N VAL A 10 -10.03 4.82 17.18
CA VAL A 10 -9.17 5.54 16.23
C VAL A 10 -8.50 4.54 15.30
N VAL A 11 -8.58 4.81 14.01
CA VAL A 11 -7.93 4.01 12.97
C VAL A 11 -6.88 4.88 12.28
N ARG A 12 -5.65 4.36 12.19
CA ARG A 12 -4.54 5.05 11.53
C ARG A 12 -4.25 4.41 10.19
N ILE A 13 -4.36 5.19 9.14
CA ILE A 13 -4.21 4.72 7.77
C ILE A 13 -3.01 5.43 7.14
N GLY A 14 -2.06 4.65 6.65
CA GLY A 14 -0.92 5.19 5.89
C GLY A 14 -1.12 4.99 4.40
N GLY A 15 -1.15 6.08 3.64
CA GLY A 15 -1.18 6.04 2.18
C GLY A 15 0.24 5.84 1.65
N ALA A 16 0.53 4.68 1.09
CA ALA A 16 1.88 4.33 0.64
C ALA A 16 2.14 4.72 -0.81
N THR A 17 1.18 4.51 -1.68
CA THR A 17 1.31 4.86 -3.10
C THR A 17 0.06 5.52 -3.64
N ALA A 18 0.23 6.33 -4.69
CA ALA A 18 -0.87 6.92 -5.44
C ALA A 18 -0.83 6.51 -6.93
N SER A 19 0.18 5.74 -7.34
CA SER A 19 0.33 5.28 -8.72
C SER A 19 1.37 4.16 -8.82
N PHE A 20 1.39 3.50 -9.96
CA PHE A 20 2.45 2.56 -10.33
C PHE A 20 3.80 3.29 -10.37
N SER A 21 4.85 2.63 -9.89
CA SER A 21 6.22 3.18 -9.82
C SER A 21 6.36 4.39 -8.90
N ASP A 22 5.53 4.49 -7.88
CA ASP A 22 5.71 5.50 -6.83
C ASP A 22 6.94 5.19 -5.98
N THR A 23 7.34 6.14 -5.14
CA THR A 23 8.60 6.07 -4.41
C THR A 23 8.73 4.80 -3.54
N ALA A 24 9.93 4.23 -3.52
CA ALA A 24 10.26 3.10 -2.65
C ALA A 24 10.44 3.51 -1.18
N LEU A 25 10.44 4.81 -0.87
CA LEU A 25 10.68 5.32 0.49
C LEU A 25 9.44 5.33 1.37
N SER A 26 8.23 5.29 0.79
CA SER A 26 7.00 5.51 1.54
C SER A 26 6.74 4.42 2.59
N VAL A 27 6.86 3.16 2.24
CA VAL A 27 6.60 2.06 3.17
C VAL A 27 7.57 2.05 4.35
N PRO A 28 8.91 2.09 4.14
CA PRO A 28 9.83 2.13 5.27
C PRO A 28 9.64 3.37 6.16
N GLN A 29 9.30 4.53 5.59
CA GLN A 29 9.02 5.71 6.38
C GLN A 29 7.77 5.56 7.25
N LEU A 30 6.70 5.01 6.69
CA LEU A 30 5.46 4.77 7.43
C LEU A 30 5.65 3.72 8.53
N LEU A 31 6.38 2.65 8.25
CA LEU A 31 6.68 1.63 9.25
C LEU A 31 7.54 2.16 10.39
N ALA A 32 8.47 3.06 10.08
CA ALA A 32 9.32 3.67 11.10
C ALA A 32 8.54 4.54 12.09
N GLN A 33 7.43 5.16 11.66
CA GLN A 33 6.56 5.92 12.55
C GLN A 33 5.78 5.02 13.51
N GLY A 34 5.43 3.81 13.06
CA GLY A 34 4.65 2.87 13.85
C GLY A 34 3.19 3.25 14.00
N GLU A 35 2.46 2.46 14.77
CA GLU A 35 1.07 2.75 15.16
C GLU A 35 0.07 2.83 14.00
N LEU A 36 0.36 2.18 12.87
CA LEU A 36 -0.57 2.10 11.76
C LEU A 36 -1.46 0.87 11.89
N ASP A 37 -2.73 1.03 11.50
CA ASP A 37 -3.67 -0.09 11.39
C ASP A 37 -3.75 -0.62 9.97
N TYR A 38 -3.61 0.27 8.99
CA TYR A 38 -3.71 -0.05 7.56
C TYR A 38 -2.63 0.64 6.76
N LEU A 39 -2.11 -0.07 5.76
CA LEU A 39 -1.36 0.51 4.64
C LEU A 39 -2.22 0.38 3.40
N ILE A 40 -2.42 1.48 2.69
CA ILE A 40 -3.19 1.47 1.44
C ILE A 40 -2.30 1.81 0.26
N PHE A 41 -2.57 1.14 -0.86
CA PHE A 41 -1.82 1.28 -2.11
C PHE A 41 -2.81 1.52 -3.24
N ASP A 42 -2.70 2.67 -3.88
CA ASP A 42 -3.56 3.03 -5.00
C ASP A 42 -2.77 2.96 -6.30
N TYR A 43 -3.18 2.08 -7.20
CA TYR A 43 -2.56 1.89 -8.50
C TYR A 43 -3.49 2.23 -9.66
N LEU A 44 -4.75 2.50 -9.38
CA LEU A 44 -5.75 2.72 -10.43
C LEU A 44 -5.79 4.19 -10.87
N ALA A 45 -4.75 4.60 -11.58
CA ALA A 45 -4.68 5.88 -12.26
C ALA A 45 -4.87 5.66 -13.77
N GLU A 46 -5.40 6.67 -14.45
CA GLU A 46 -5.74 6.60 -15.87
C GLU A 46 -4.54 6.18 -16.74
N GLY A 47 -3.38 6.83 -16.54
CA GLY A 47 -2.16 6.47 -17.26
C GLY A 47 -1.67 5.06 -16.93
N SER A 48 -1.74 4.67 -15.67
CA SER A 48 -1.32 3.34 -15.22
C SER A 48 -2.20 2.24 -15.80
N MET A 49 -3.50 2.46 -15.91
CA MET A 49 -4.41 1.47 -16.49
C MET A 49 -4.07 1.18 -17.95
N GLY A 50 -3.67 2.20 -18.72
CA GLY A 50 -3.21 2.01 -20.08
C GLY A 50 -1.95 1.15 -20.17
N ILE A 51 -1.00 1.37 -19.26
CA ILE A 51 0.23 0.58 -19.16
C ILE A 51 -0.11 -0.87 -18.80
N PHE A 52 -0.96 -1.07 -17.80
CA PHE A 52 -1.36 -2.41 -17.36
C PHE A 52 -2.07 -3.18 -18.45
N GLY A 53 -2.91 -2.51 -19.23
CA GLY A 53 -3.59 -3.13 -20.38
C GLY A 53 -2.61 -3.62 -21.44
N ARG A 54 -1.58 -2.84 -21.74
CA ARG A 54 -0.53 -3.24 -22.68
C ARG A 54 0.31 -4.41 -22.14
N MET A 55 0.64 -4.38 -20.86
CA MET A 55 1.38 -5.46 -20.20
C MET A 55 0.58 -6.77 -20.23
N GLN A 56 -0.71 -6.72 -19.97
CA GLN A 56 -1.57 -7.90 -19.99
C GLN A 56 -1.73 -8.47 -21.39
N SER A 57 -1.73 -7.62 -22.43
CA SER A 57 -1.77 -8.07 -23.83
C SER A 57 -0.51 -8.84 -24.22
N ALA A 58 0.65 -8.46 -23.66
CA ALA A 58 1.92 -9.13 -23.90
C ALA A 58 2.08 -10.39 -23.04
N ASP A 59 1.58 -10.36 -21.81
CA ASP A 59 1.65 -11.48 -20.86
C ASP A 59 0.36 -11.51 -20.03
N PRO A 60 -0.49 -12.55 -20.21
CA PRO A 60 -1.74 -12.65 -19.44
C PRO A 60 -1.57 -12.69 -17.93
N ALA A 61 -0.40 -13.09 -17.44
CA ALA A 61 -0.10 -13.09 -16.01
C ALA A 61 0.33 -11.70 -15.48
N GLY A 62 0.58 -10.73 -16.38
CA GLY A 62 0.93 -9.37 -16.03
C GLY A 62 -0.27 -8.46 -15.93
N GLY A 63 -0.05 -7.16 -16.05
CA GLY A 63 -1.11 -6.16 -16.07
C GLY A 63 -1.54 -5.68 -14.71
N TYR A 64 -0.63 -5.68 -13.74
CA TYR A 64 -0.87 -5.12 -12.40
C TYR A 64 0.38 -4.40 -11.90
N GLY A 65 0.26 -3.70 -10.78
CA GLY A 65 1.38 -3.02 -10.14
C GLY A 65 2.32 -4.00 -9.47
N THR A 66 3.28 -4.54 -10.22
CA THR A 66 4.22 -5.55 -9.71
C THR A 66 5.12 -5.00 -8.59
N ASP A 67 5.37 -3.71 -8.56
CA ASP A 67 6.14 -3.04 -7.52
C ASP A 67 5.47 -3.16 -6.14
N PHE A 68 4.15 -3.40 -6.09
CA PHE A 68 3.47 -3.73 -4.85
C PHE A 68 4.15 -4.91 -4.14
N LEU A 69 4.47 -5.96 -4.86
CA LEU A 69 5.12 -7.15 -4.30
C LEU A 69 6.63 -6.99 -4.15
N THR A 70 7.30 -6.42 -5.16
CA THR A 70 8.77 -6.43 -5.23
C THR A 70 9.42 -5.29 -4.48
N VAL A 71 8.75 -4.16 -4.35
CA VAL A 71 9.33 -2.93 -3.77
C VAL A 71 8.68 -2.57 -2.45
N HIS A 72 7.36 -2.62 -2.37
CA HIS A 72 6.63 -2.04 -1.24
C HIS A 72 6.31 -3.04 -0.14
N VAL A 73 5.71 -4.17 -0.46
CA VAL A 73 5.22 -5.12 0.56
C VAL A 73 6.20 -6.25 0.78
N GLY A 74 6.70 -6.87 -0.28
CA GLY A 74 7.56 -8.04 -0.17
C GLY A 74 8.76 -7.85 0.76
N PRO A 75 9.58 -6.79 0.56
CA PRO A 75 10.74 -6.55 1.41
C PRO A 75 10.41 -6.29 2.89
N TYR A 76 9.19 -5.85 3.19
CA TYR A 76 8.79 -5.45 4.54
C TYR A 76 7.69 -6.34 5.14
N LEU A 77 7.42 -7.48 4.53
CA LEU A 77 6.31 -8.35 4.92
C LEU A 77 6.40 -8.78 6.40
N SER A 78 7.58 -9.15 6.85
CA SER A 78 7.83 -9.53 8.24
C SER A 78 7.49 -8.41 9.21
N GLU A 79 7.90 -7.20 8.91
CA GLU A 79 7.67 -6.04 9.77
C GLU A 79 6.20 -5.62 9.77
N ILE A 80 5.56 -5.65 8.60
CA ILE A 80 4.13 -5.38 8.48
C ILE A 80 3.34 -6.37 9.34
N ALA A 81 3.67 -7.64 9.26
CA ALA A 81 3.02 -8.68 10.05
C ALA A 81 3.28 -8.51 11.54
N SER A 82 4.50 -8.19 11.94
CA SER A 82 4.84 -8.01 13.36
C SER A 82 4.14 -6.81 13.98
N GLN A 83 3.85 -5.79 13.22
CA GLN A 83 3.11 -4.61 13.67
C GLN A 83 1.59 -4.80 13.58
N GLY A 84 1.12 -5.91 13.02
CA GLY A 84 -0.31 -6.18 12.88
C GLY A 84 -1.01 -5.28 11.88
N ILE A 85 -0.29 -4.76 10.91
CA ILE A 85 -0.83 -3.83 9.90
C ILE A 85 -1.56 -4.61 8.81
N LYS A 86 -2.75 -4.16 8.46
CA LYS A 86 -3.51 -4.71 7.34
C LYS A 86 -3.17 -3.95 6.07
N VAL A 87 -3.02 -4.69 4.98
CA VAL A 87 -2.69 -4.12 3.67
C VAL A 87 -3.91 -4.16 2.77
N VAL A 88 -4.21 -3.02 2.15
CA VAL A 88 -5.32 -2.89 1.19
C VAL A 88 -4.77 -2.27 -0.08
N ALA A 89 -5.00 -2.91 -1.20
CA ALA A 89 -4.50 -2.46 -2.48
C ALA A 89 -5.51 -2.73 -3.59
N ASN A 90 -5.49 -1.86 -4.59
CA ASN A 90 -6.24 -2.05 -5.83
C ASN A 90 -5.29 -2.37 -7.00
N ALA A 91 -4.19 -3.03 -6.70
CA ALA A 91 -3.18 -3.40 -7.71
C ALA A 91 -3.73 -4.45 -8.66
#